data_30d9b633e7e8c5e407833f3314d5c237
#
_entry.id   30d9b633e7e8c5e407833f3314d5c237
#
_cell.length_a   1.000
_cell.length_b   1.000
_cell.length_c   1.000
_cell.angle_alpha   90.00
_cell.angle_beta   90.00
_cell.angle_gamma   90.00
#
_symmetry.space_group_name_H-M   'P 1'
#
loop_
_entity.id
_entity.type
_entity.pdbx_description
1 polymer ?
#
loop_
_entity_poly.entity_id
_entity_poly.type
_entity_poly.pdbx_seq_one_letter_code
_entity_poly.pdbx_strand_id
1 'polypeptide(L)'
;IEFIHPETGQTLVFLTNLHKLSAATIAAIYKDRWQVELFFKALKQNLKIKTFVGTSANAVKTQIWTALICMLLLRYLMLRSRFGWSLSNLVAMLRMNLFTHKDLHAWLDKPFAIPPDPQLDHQATMAFA
;
A
#
# COMPACT_ATOMS: atom_id res chain seq x y z
N ILE A 1 -6.83 23.02 -25.21
CA ILE A 1 -8.17 22.42 -25.20
C ILE A 1 -8.80 22.68 -23.84
N GLU A 2 -10.01 23.20 -23.85
CA GLU A 2 -10.81 23.40 -22.64
C GLU A 2 -11.77 22.23 -22.45
N PHE A 3 -11.89 21.74 -21.23
CA PHE A 3 -12.80 20.68 -20.84
C PHE A 3 -13.56 21.11 -19.57
N ILE A 4 -14.86 21.08 -19.60
CA ILE A 4 -15.71 21.36 -18.44
C ILE A 4 -16.03 20.04 -17.75
N HIS A 5 -15.63 19.90 -16.49
CA HIS A 5 -15.88 18.67 -15.72
C HIS A 5 -17.39 18.55 -15.43
N PRO A 6 -18.05 17.46 -15.83
CA PRO A 6 -19.52 17.35 -15.81
C PRO A 6 -20.11 17.41 -14.39
N GLU A 7 -19.38 16.95 -13.38
CA GLU A 7 -19.86 16.89 -11.99
C GLU A 7 -19.55 18.15 -11.18
N THR A 8 -18.41 18.81 -11.46
CA THR A 8 -17.93 19.93 -10.65
C THR A 8 -18.12 21.28 -11.34
N GLY A 9 -18.41 21.31 -12.64
CA GLY A 9 -18.49 22.53 -13.45
C GLY A 9 -17.15 23.26 -13.64
N GLN A 10 -16.04 22.69 -13.17
CA GLN A 10 -14.71 23.30 -13.31
C GLN A 10 -14.23 23.22 -14.76
N THR A 11 -13.71 24.34 -15.26
CA THR A 11 -13.03 24.39 -16.55
C THR A 11 -11.57 24.00 -16.37
N LEU A 12 -11.16 22.93 -17.05
CA LEU A 12 -9.78 22.46 -17.10
C LEU A 12 -9.19 22.80 -18.46
N VAL A 13 -7.99 23.40 -18.46
CA VAL A 13 -7.29 23.76 -19.69
C VAL A 13 -6.09 22.85 -19.86
N PHE A 14 -6.04 22.12 -20.97
CA PHE A 14 -4.95 21.21 -21.30
C PHE A 14 -4.17 21.71 -22.50
N LEU A 15 -2.84 21.76 -22.37
CA LEU A 15 -1.94 21.98 -23.49
C LEU A 15 -1.59 20.61 -24.11
N THR A 16 -1.86 20.46 -25.40
CA THR A 16 -1.64 19.19 -26.10
C THR A 16 -1.28 19.44 -27.57
N ASN A 17 -0.52 18.50 -28.13
CA ASN A 17 -0.26 18.41 -29.57
C ASN A 17 -1.11 17.32 -30.26
N LEU A 18 -2.05 16.69 -29.54
CA LEU A 18 -2.90 15.61 -30.01
C LEU A 18 -4.22 16.19 -30.58
N HIS A 19 -4.13 16.89 -31.71
CA HIS A 19 -5.27 17.59 -32.32
C HIS A 19 -6.37 16.67 -32.88
N LYS A 20 -6.08 15.36 -33.00
CA LYS A 20 -7.05 14.37 -33.53
C LYS A 20 -7.98 13.78 -32.45
N LEU A 21 -7.72 14.07 -31.16
CA LEU A 21 -8.51 13.53 -30.05
C LEU A 21 -9.51 14.56 -29.53
N SER A 22 -10.66 14.08 -29.04
CA SER A 22 -11.66 14.94 -28.41
C SER A 22 -11.16 15.48 -27.07
N ALA A 23 -11.70 16.61 -26.61
CA ALA A 23 -11.38 17.20 -25.30
C ALA A 23 -11.65 16.23 -24.15
N ALA A 24 -12.73 15.44 -24.22
CA ALA A 24 -13.06 14.40 -23.24
C ALA A 24 -12.01 13.30 -23.18
N THR A 25 -11.52 12.84 -24.34
CA THR A 25 -10.47 11.80 -24.43
C THR A 25 -9.16 12.32 -23.83
N ILE A 26 -8.78 13.55 -24.11
CA ILE A 26 -7.58 14.19 -23.54
C ILE A 26 -7.69 14.34 -22.03
N ALA A 27 -8.86 14.75 -21.52
CA ALA A 27 -9.12 14.83 -20.08
C ALA A 27 -9.02 13.45 -19.41
N ALA A 28 -9.52 12.38 -20.04
CA ALA A 28 -9.41 11.02 -19.54
C ALA A 28 -7.94 10.56 -19.48
N ILE A 29 -7.15 10.77 -20.52
CA ILE A 29 -5.71 10.46 -20.55
C ILE A 29 -4.97 11.22 -19.43
N TYR A 30 -5.29 12.48 -19.21
CA TYR A 30 -4.70 13.28 -18.15
C TYR A 30 -5.08 12.75 -16.75
N LYS A 31 -6.30 12.33 -16.56
CA LYS A 31 -6.77 11.70 -15.32
C LYS A 31 -6.01 10.39 -15.05
N ASP A 32 -5.80 9.56 -16.06
CA ASP A 32 -5.03 8.32 -15.92
C ASP A 32 -3.56 8.60 -15.57
N ARG A 33 -2.96 9.63 -16.20
CA ARG A 33 -1.61 10.08 -15.82
C ARG A 33 -1.54 10.50 -14.36
N TRP A 34 -2.58 11.16 -13.84
CA TRP A 34 -2.63 11.57 -12.44
C TRP A 34 -2.61 10.39 -11.46
N GLN A 35 -3.09 9.22 -11.88
CA GLN A 35 -3.00 7.99 -11.08
C GLN A 35 -1.54 7.61 -10.75
N VAL A 36 -0.60 7.90 -11.64
CA VAL A 36 0.83 7.66 -11.42
C VAL A 36 1.34 8.55 -10.27
N GLU A 37 0.93 9.80 -10.23
CA GLU A 37 1.33 10.73 -9.15
C GLU A 37 0.74 10.28 -7.80
N LEU A 38 -0.52 9.86 -7.76
CA LEU A 38 -1.16 9.31 -6.57
C LEU A 38 -0.45 8.04 -6.10
N PHE A 39 -0.04 7.18 -7.03
CA PHE A 39 0.73 5.99 -6.72
C PHE A 39 2.08 6.33 -6.07
N PHE A 40 2.84 7.25 -6.63
CA PHE A 40 4.11 7.69 -6.04
C PHE A 40 3.92 8.39 -4.70
N LYS A 41 2.85 9.15 -4.54
CA LYS A 41 2.47 9.75 -3.25
C LYS A 41 2.22 8.67 -2.20
N ALA A 42 1.42 7.66 -2.52
CA ALA A 42 1.13 6.53 -1.64
C ALA A 42 2.42 5.75 -1.29
N LEU A 43 3.31 5.54 -2.26
CA LEU A 43 4.59 4.88 -2.08
C LEU A 43 5.49 5.64 -1.09
N LYS A 44 5.65 6.95 -1.27
CA LYS A 44 6.42 7.80 -0.37
C LYS A 44 5.84 7.83 1.05
N GLN A 45 4.53 7.93 1.18
CA GLN A 45 3.85 8.00 2.48
C GLN A 45 3.93 6.69 3.26
N ASN A 46 3.65 5.56 2.62
CA ASN A 46 3.56 4.27 3.29
C ASN A 46 4.93 3.62 3.52
N LEU A 47 5.85 3.73 2.57
CA LEU A 47 7.20 3.17 2.69
C LEU A 47 8.20 4.14 3.32
N LYS A 48 7.77 5.38 3.63
CA LYS A 48 8.62 6.43 4.22
C LYS A 48 9.90 6.70 3.42
N ILE A 49 9.84 6.58 2.11
CA ILE A 49 10.97 6.89 1.23
C ILE A 49 11.08 8.41 1.14
N LYS A 50 11.87 8.99 2.04
CA LYS A 50 12.12 10.44 2.06
C LYS A 50 13.33 10.84 1.23
N THR A 51 14.36 10.00 1.25
CA THR A 51 15.63 10.25 0.57
C THR A 51 16.18 8.96 -0.03
N PHE A 52 16.90 9.08 -1.14
CA PHE A 52 17.65 7.96 -1.69
C PHE A 52 18.97 7.83 -0.93
N VAL A 53 19.26 6.62 -0.43
CA VAL A 53 20.48 6.36 0.33
C VAL A 53 21.73 6.32 -0.56
N GLY A 54 21.55 5.94 -1.83
CA GLY A 54 22.64 5.87 -2.79
C GLY A 54 22.66 7.05 -3.75
N THR A 55 23.86 7.53 -4.09
CA THR A 55 24.06 8.64 -5.04
C THR A 55 24.28 8.16 -6.47
N SER A 56 24.62 6.88 -6.68
CA SER A 56 24.79 6.32 -8.02
C SER A 56 23.44 6.03 -8.69
N ALA A 57 23.38 6.16 -10.02
CA ALA A 57 22.18 5.87 -10.79
C ALA A 57 21.65 4.44 -10.56
N ASN A 58 22.55 3.47 -10.38
CA ASN A 58 22.17 2.09 -10.11
C ASN A 58 21.56 1.93 -8.71
N ALA A 59 22.13 2.57 -7.70
CA ALA A 59 21.59 2.54 -6.34
C ALA A 59 20.17 3.13 -6.28
N VAL A 60 19.93 4.25 -6.96
CA VAL A 60 18.60 4.87 -7.06
C VAL A 60 17.61 3.94 -7.76
N LYS A 61 17.99 3.33 -8.89
CA LYS A 61 17.14 2.36 -9.61
C LYS A 61 16.79 1.17 -8.71
N THR A 62 17.77 0.61 -8.01
CA THR A 62 17.55 -0.52 -7.09
C THR A 62 16.55 -0.17 -5.99
N GLN A 63 16.67 1.00 -5.38
CA GLN A 63 15.74 1.45 -4.35
C GLN A 63 14.32 1.63 -4.90
N ILE A 64 14.18 2.18 -6.11
CA ILE A 64 12.88 2.33 -6.77
C ILE A 64 12.25 0.95 -7.02
N TRP A 65 13.01 0.00 -7.59
CA TRP A 65 12.51 -1.35 -7.85
C TRP A 65 12.13 -2.08 -6.57
N THR A 66 12.94 -1.99 -5.52
CA THR A 66 12.62 -2.57 -4.21
C THR A 66 11.32 -2.01 -3.65
N ALA A 67 11.13 -0.70 -3.75
CA ALA A 67 9.90 -0.05 -3.29
C ALA A 67 8.66 -0.49 -4.10
N LEU A 68 8.80 -0.64 -5.42
CA LEU A 68 7.73 -1.13 -6.29
C LEU A 68 7.36 -2.58 -5.94
N ILE A 69 8.34 -3.45 -5.77
CA ILE A 69 8.14 -4.85 -5.37
C ILE A 69 7.42 -4.91 -4.01
N CYS A 70 7.89 -4.14 -3.03
CA CYS A 70 7.26 -4.06 -1.71
C CYS A 70 5.79 -3.61 -1.81
N MET A 71 5.50 -2.58 -2.61
CA MET A 71 4.13 -2.11 -2.83
C MET A 71 3.24 -3.19 -3.47
N LEU A 72 3.76 -3.91 -4.46
CA LEU A 72 3.02 -5.00 -5.10
C LEU A 72 2.73 -6.14 -4.12
N LEU A 73 3.71 -6.53 -3.29
CA LEU A 73 3.51 -7.54 -2.25
C LEU A 73 2.47 -7.10 -1.22
N LEU A 74 2.50 -5.85 -0.76
CA LEU A 74 1.50 -5.32 0.15
C LEU A 74 0.10 -5.34 -0.47
N ARG A 75 -0.03 -4.95 -1.73
CA ARG A 75 -1.30 -5.03 -2.47
C ARG A 75 -1.78 -6.46 -2.63
N TYR A 76 -0.88 -7.39 -2.95
CA TYR A 76 -1.20 -8.80 -3.02
C TYR A 76 -1.72 -9.34 -1.68
N LEU A 77 -1.06 -9.02 -0.56
CA LEU A 77 -1.51 -9.43 0.78
C LEU A 77 -2.89 -8.86 1.11
N MET A 78 -3.16 -7.60 0.75
CA MET A 78 -4.49 -6.99 0.91
C MET A 78 -5.57 -7.76 0.13
N LEU A 79 -5.28 -8.13 -1.13
CA LEU A 79 -6.22 -8.86 -1.97
C LEU A 79 -6.47 -10.29 -1.50
N ARG A 80 -5.48 -10.91 -0.85
CA ARG A 80 -5.58 -12.26 -0.30
C ARG A 80 -6.30 -12.30 1.04
N SER A 81 -6.27 -11.23 1.79
CA SER A 81 -6.90 -11.11 3.10
C SER A 81 -8.42 -10.93 2.97
N ARG A 82 -9.15 -11.57 3.87
CA ARG A 82 -10.59 -11.35 4.05
C ARG A 82 -10.91 -10.13 4.90
N PHE A 83 -9.92 -9.62 5.62
CA PHE A 83 -10.05 -8.40 6.42
C PHE A 83 -9.88 -7.15 5.54
N GLY A 84 -10.71 -6.14 5.74
CA GLY A 84 -10.70 -4.88 4.97
C GLY A 84 -9.52 -3.97 5.29
N TRP A 85 -8.30 -4.40 5.00
CA TRP A 85 -7.08 -3.62 5.25
C TRP A 85 -7.02 -2.33 4.44
N SER A 86 -6.77 -1.22 5.10
CA SER A 86 -6.17 -0.07 4.43
C SER A 86 -4.66 -0.30 4.27
N LEU A 87 -4.06 0.23 3.21
CA LEU A 87 -2.62 0.07 2.97
C LEU A 87 -1.78 0.57 4.15
N SER A 88 -2.14 1.72 4.71
CA SER A 88 -1.43 2.33 5.83
C SER A 88 -1.48 1.46 7.10
N ASN A 89 -2.66 0.91 7.41
CA ASN A 89 -2.84 0.04 8.58
C ASN A 89 -2.08 -1.27 8.41
N LEU A 90 -2.16 -1.89 7.22
CA LEU A 90 -1.41 -3.11 6.94
C LEU A 90 0.10 -2.89 7.12
N VAL A 91 0.65 -1.82 6.55
CA VAL A 91 2.07 -1.48 6.69
C VAL A 91 2.46 -1.26 8.15
N ALA A 92 1.65 -0.51 8.91
CA ALA A 92 1.91 -0.25 10.32
C ALA A 92 1.92 -1.55 11.13
N MET A 93 0.91 -2.40 10.95
CA MET A 93 0.78 -3.66 11.67
C MET A 93 1.84 -4.69 11.28
N LEU A 94 2.24 -4.76 10.01
CA LEU A 94 3.37 -5.60 9.58
C LEU A 94 4.68 -5.16 10.24
N ARG A 95 4.94 -3.85 10.33
CA ARG A 95 6.13 -3.33 11.01
C ARG A 95 6.19 -3.71 12.49
N MET A 96 5.05 -3.66 13.17
CA MET A 96 4.96 -4.04 14.59
C MET A 96 5.17 -5.54 14.80
N ASN A 97 4.78 -6.36 13.82
CA ASN A 97 4.85 -7.82 13.91
C ASN A 97 6.02 -8.44 13.12
N LEU A 98 6.96 -7.63 12.61
CA LEU A 98 8.04 -8.09 11.73
C LEU A 98 8.90 -9.18 12.36
N PHE A 99 9.10 -9.15 13.68
CA PHE A 99 9.93 -10.10 14.41
C PHE A 99 9.10 -11.09 15.25
N THR A 100 7.79 -11.14 15.06
CA THR A 100 6.92 -12.08 15.76
C THR A 100 6.71 -13.34 14.89
N HIS A 101 6.76 -14.50 15.50
CA HIS A 101 6.48 -15.77 14.81
C HIS A 101 4.96 -16.00 14.81
N LYS A 102 4.30 -15.69 13.67
CA LYS A 102 2.86 -15.87 13.48
C LYS A 102 2.59 -16.46 12.11
N ASP A 103 1.51 -17.23 12.00
CA ASP A 103 0.98 -17.58 10.69
C ASP A 103 0.47 -16.33 10.00
N LEU A 104 1.12 -15.96 8.90
CA LEU A 104 0.84 -14.71 8.20
C LEU A 104 -0.60 -14.66 7.67
N HIS A 105 -1.09 -15.76 7.11
CA HIS A 105 -2.42 -15.78 6.49
C HIS A 105 -3.54 -15.75 7.53
N ALA A 106 -3.39 -16.54 8.59
CA ALA A 106 -4.35 -16.52 9.70
C ALA A 106 -4.41 -15.14 10.36
N TRP A 107 -3.26 -14.51 10.56
CA TRP A 107 -3.19 -13.17 11.12
C TRP A 107 -3.75 -12.09 10.18
N LEU A 108 -3.49 -12.17 8.87
CA LEU A 108 -4.05 -11.22 7.91
C LEU A 108 -5.58 -11.23 7.88
N ASP A 109 -6.18 -12.41 8.04
CA ASP A 109 -7.63 -12.56 8.03
C ASP A 109 -8.29 -12.15 9.37
N LYS A 110 -7.56 -12.33 10.48
CA LYS A 110 -8.06 -12.03 11.84
C LYS A 110 -6.97 -11.32 12.68
N PRO A 111 -6.63 -10.07 12.36
CA PRO A 111 -5.48 -9.37 12.99
C PRO A 111 -5.64 -9.11 14.48
N PHE A 112 -6.88 -9.11 14.98
CA PHE A 112 -7.22 -8.85 16.39
C PHE A 112 -7.77 -10.08 17.10
N ALA A 113 -7.60 -11.29 16.53
CA ALA A 113 -7.97 -12.50 17.25
C ALA A 113 -7.06 -12.63 18.46
N ILE A 114 -7.68 -12.86 19.62
CA ILE A 114 -6.95 -13.21 20.84
C ILE A 114 -6.28 -14.56 20.56
N PRO A 115 -4.95 -14.69 20.78
CA PRO A 115 -4.30 -15.98 20.68
C PRO A 115 -5.06 -16.98 21.59
N PRO A 116 -5.21 -18.25 21.18
CA PRO A 116 -5.74 -19.23 22.09
C PRO A 116 -4.91 -19.17 23.38
N ASP A 117 -5.61 -19.06 24.51
CA ASP A 117 -4.96 -19.12 25.82
C ASP A 117 -3.99 -20.32 25.78
N PRO A 118 -2.70 -20.15 26.06
CA PRO A 118 -1.87 -21.30 26.28
C PRO A 118 -2.58 -22.07 27.38
N GLN A 119 -3.14 -23.25 27.05
CA GLN A 119 -3.76 -24.09 28.05
C GLN A 119 -2.76 -24.13 29.19
N LEU A 120 -3.16 -23.62 30.34
CA LEU A 120 -2.41 -23.77 31.58
C LEU A 120 -2.23 -25.27 31.71
N ASP A 121 -1.12 -25.78 31.18
CA ASP A 121 -0.67 -27.15 31.43
C ASP A 121 -0.80 -27.27 32.93
N HIS A 122 -1.63 -28.18 33.35
CA HIS A 122 -1.97 -28.43 34.73
C HIS A 122 -0.69 -28.31 35.56
N GLN A 123 -0.56 -27.18 36.25
CA GLN A 123 0.45 -27.09 37.29
C GLN A 123 0.21 -28.31 38.19
N ALA A 124 1.10 -29.29 38.11
CA ALA A 124 1.06 -30.44 38.98
C ALA A 124 1.05 -29.87 40.40
N THR A 125 -0.08 -30.02 41.07
CA THR A 125 -0.23 -29.64 42.47
C THR A 125 0.72 -30.52 43.23
N MET A 126 1.89 -29.99 43.64
CA MET A 126 2.77 -30.71 44.55
C MET A 126 2.04 -30.81 45.89
N ALA A 127 1.48 -31.98 46.14
CA ALA A 127 1.02 -32.35 47.48
C ALA A 127 2.25 -32.52 48.37
N PHE A 128 2.53 -31.56 49.23
CA PHE A 128 3.46 -31.76 50.32
C PHE A 128 2.76 -32.59 51.38
N ALA A 129 3.25 -33.80 51.60
CA ALA A 129 2.88 -34.65 52.71
C ALA A 129 3.59 -34.23 53.98
#